data_c846be1f1731fe41d7b661b3c91e467d
#
_entry.id   c846be1f1731fe41d7b661b3c91e467d
#
_cell.length_a   1.000
_cell.length_b   1.000
_cell.length_c   1.000
_cell.angle_alpha   90.00
_cell.angle_beta   90.00
_cell.angle_gamma   90.00
#
_symmetry.space_group_name_H-M   'P 1'
#
loop_
_entity.id
_entity.type
_entity.pdbx_description
1 polymer ?
#
loop_
_entity_poly.entity_id
_entity_poly.type
_entity_poly.pdbx_seq_one_letter_code
_entity_poly.pdbx_strand_id
1 'polypeptide(L)'
;MSRLFSEIITLIKKGDVLISSHGYDELSNDKIFLKDIIETIDEAEIINEYPDYSKGPCILVLQKDKSGNPVHVVWGIPNKLKSPAVLVTAYRPDPEIWTDDFLGRKK
;
A
#
# COMPACT_ATOMS: atom_id res chain seq x y z
N MET A 1 -1.49 14.12 9.75
CA MET A 1 -2.05 13.30 8.67
C MET A 1 -1.27 13.52 7.39
N SER A 2 -1.02 12.48 6.65
CA SER A 2 -0.25 12.56 5.41
C SER A 2 -1.07 13.15 4.28
N ARG A 3 -0.58 14.21 3.66
CA ARG A 3 -1.20 14.79 2.47
C ARG A 3 -1.14 13.80 1.29
N LEU A 4 0.00 13.14 1.13
CA LEU A 4 0.18 12.14 0.09
C LEU A 4 -0.84 11.01 0.24
N PHE A 5 -1.02 10.50 1.45
CA PHE A 5 -1.96 9.42 1.68
C PHE A 5 -3.39 9.86 1.41
N SER A 6 -3.76 11.08 1.81
CA SER A 6 -5.09 11.63 1.53
C SER A 6 -5.36 11.70 0.03
N GLU A 7 -4.37 12.12 -0.75
CA GLU A 7 -4.49 12.17 -2.21
C GLU A 7 -4.67 10.78 -2.80
N ILE A 8 -3.91 9.82 -2.31
CA ILE A 8 -4.00 8.42 -2.75
C ILE A 8 -5.38 7.84 -2.44
N ILE A 9 -5.89 8.05 -1.24
CA ILE A 9 -7.23 7.59 -0.86
C ILE A 9 -8.29 8.16 -1.80
N THR A 10 -8.20 9.45 -2.09
CA THR A 10 -9.15 10.11 -3.00
C THR A 10 -9.14 9.45 -4.37
N LEU A 11 -7.95 9.18 -4.90
CA LEU A 11 -7.81 8.52 -6.21
C LEU A 11 -8.39 7.11 -6.18
N ILE A 12 -8.10 6.35 -5.15
CA ILE A 12 -8.62 4.99 -5.00
C ILE A 12 -10.14 4.99 -4.99
N LYS A 13 -10.75 5.93 -4.26
CA LYS A 13 -12.21 6.03 -4.18
C LYS A 13 -12.87 6.42 -5.50
N LYS A 14 -12.14 7.14 -6.35
CA LYS A 14 -12.61 7.46 -7.70
C LYS A 14 -12.42 6.32 -8.68
N GLY A 15 -11.74 5.26 -8.28
CA GLY A 15 -11.40 4.18 -9.18
C GLY A 15 -10.20 4.49 -10.08
N ASP A 16 -9.47 5.55 -9.79
CA ASP A 16 -8.29 5.97 -10.57
C ASP A 16 -7.05 5.28 -10.02
N VAL A 17 -6.95 3.98 -10.29
CA VAL A 17 -5.94 3.08 -9.71
C VAL A 17 -5.28 2.29 -10.82
N LEU A 18 -3.96 2.16 -10.72
CA LEU A 18 -3.17 1.30 -11.59
C LEU A 18 -2.38 0.32 -10.72
N ILE A 19 -2.29 -0.92 -11.17
CA ILE A 19 -1.49 -1.93 -10.49
C ILE A 19 -0.22 -2.13 -11.30
N SER A 20 0.95 -1.96 -10.68
CA SER A 20 2.22 -2.22 -11.37
C SER A 20 2.36 -3.71 -11.68
N SER A 21 3.20 -4.06 -12.66
CA SER A 21 3.46 -5.47 -12.98
C SER A 21 3.98 -6.22 -11.77
N HIS A 22 4.91 -5.61 -11.03
CA HIS A 22 5.46 -6.19 -9.81
C HIS A 22 4.38 -6.35 -8.74
N GLY A 23 3.55 -5.33 -8.55
CA GLY A 23 2.44 -5.39 -7.59
C GLY A 23 1.45 -6.50 -7.93
N TYR A 24 1.14 -6.65 -9.19
CA TYR A 24 0.24 -7.69 -9.65
C TYR A 24 0.78 -9.09 -9.32
N ASP A 25 2.07 -9.31 -9.61
CA ASP A 25 2.72 -10.59 -9.33
C ASP A 25 2.75 -10.88 -7.83
N GLU A 26 3.04 -9.86 -7.01
CA GLU A 26 3.10 -10.01 -5.57
C GLU A 26 1.73 -10.33 -4.95
N LEU A 27 0.68 -9.67 -5.42
CA LEU A 27 -0.68 -9.98 -4.98
C LEU A 27 -1.01 -11.44 -5.27
N SER A 28 -0.67 -11.89 -6.46
CA SER A 28 -0.92 -13.27 -6.89
C SER A 28 -0.12 -14.27 -6.06
N ASN A 29 1.18 -14.00 -5.86
CA ASN A 29 2.06 -14.89 -5.11
C ASN A 29 1.63 -15.07 -3.66
N ASP A 30 1.20 -14.00 -3.02
CA ASP A 30 0.82 -14.01 -1.60
C ASP A 30 -0.68 -14.25 -1.41
N LYS A 31 -1.41 -14.50 -2.48
CA LYS A 31 -2.86 -14.75 -2.45
C LYS A 31 -3.63 -13.62 -1.79
N ILE A 32 -3.28 -12.40 -2.18
CA ILE A 32 -3.94 -11.18 -1.68
C ILE A 32 -4.93 -10.71 -2.75
N PHE A 33 -6.18 -10.48 -2.36
CA PHE A 33 -7.18 -9.98 -3.29
C PHE A 33 -7.17 -8.46 -3.32
N LEU A 34 -7.03 -7.88 -4.51
CA LEU A 34 -7.04 -6.44 -4.71
C LEU A 34 -8.31 -5.80 -4.13
N LYS A 35 -9.44 -6.46 -4.30
CA LYS A 35 -10.71 -5.97 -3.76
C LYS A 35 -10.62 -5.68 -2.27
N ASP A 36 -10.01 -6.60 -1.51
CA ASP A 36 -9.86 -6.44 -0.07
C ASP A 36 -9.01 -5.20 0.26
N ILE A 37 -7.94 -5.00 -0.51
CA ILE A 37 -7.02 -3.88 -0.30
C ILE A 37 -7.72 -2.55 -0.59
N ILE A 38 -8.51 -2.49 -1.64
CA ILE A 38 -9.26 -1.28 -1.97
C ILE A 38 -10.33 -0.98 -0.93
N GLU A 39 -11.04 -2.00 -0.48
CA GLU A 39 -12.12 -1.83 0.51
C GLU A 39 -11.61 -1.40 1.88
N THR A 40 -10.39 -1.78 2.25
CA THR A 40 -9.85 -1.47 3.59
C THR A 40 -8.94 -0.25 3.61
N ILE A 41 -8.89 0.52 2.53
CA ILE A 41 -7.95 1.65 2.45
C ILE A 41 -8.19 2.70 3.54
N ASP A 42 -9.43 2.91 3.96
CA ASP A 42 -9.75 3.89 5.00
C ASP A 42 -9.19 3.49 6.38
N GLU A 43 -8.93 2.21 6.58
CA GLU A 43 -8.42 1.68 7.84
C GLU A 43 -6.91 1.51 7.83
N ALA A 44 -6.25 1.87 6.74
CA ALA A 44 -4.82 1.69 6.61
C ALA A 44 -4.05 2.57 7.59
N GLU A 45 -2.97 2.01 8.13
CA GLU A 45 -2.08 2.72 9.03
C GLU A 45 -0.75 2.99 8.34
N ILE A 46 -0.26 4.21 8.42
CA ILE A 46 0.99 4.61 7.77
C ILE A 46 2.18 4.05 8.54
N ILE A 47 3.07 3.35 7.82
CA ILE A 47 4.33 2.87 8.37
C ILE A 47 5.44 3.85 8.04
N ASN A 48 5.56 4.25 6.77
CA ASN A 48 6.61 5.15 6.34
C ASN A 48 6.23 5.86 5.04
N GLU A 49 6.77 7.06 4.83
CA GLU A 49 6.59 7.82 3.60
C GLU A 49 7.93 7.98 2.90
N TYR A 50 7.91 7.95 1.58
CA TYR A 50 9.07 8.13 0.72
C TYR A 50 8.77 9.23 -0.30
N PRO A 51 8.76 10.51 0.12
CA PRO A 51 8.32 11.60 -0.76
C PRO A 51 9.28 11.87 -1.92
N ASP A 52 10.52 11.45 -1.77
CA ASP A 52 11.56 11.73 -2.77
C ASP A 52 11.95 10.50 -3.59
N TYR A 53 11.11 9.46 -3.59
CA TYR A 53 11.40 8.28 -4.38
C TYR A 53 11.48 8.63 -5.87
N SER A 54 12.49 8.09 -6.57
CA SER A 54 12.82 8.49 -7.93
C SER A 54 11.69 8.31 -8.95
N LYS A 55 10.86 7.29 -8.76
CA LYS A 55 9.73 7.01 -9.65
C LYS A 55 8.45 7.75 -9.27
N GLY A 56 8.49 8.50 -8.18
CA GLY A 56 7.37 9.24 -7.65
C GLY A 56 7.16 8.98 -6.17
N PRO A 57 6.54 9.92 -5.46
CA PRO A 57 6.34 9.75 -4.02
C PRO A 57 5.49 8.52 -3.73
N CYS A 58 5.87 7.78 -2.70
CA CYS A 58 5.13 6.59 -2.29
C CYS A 58 5.09 6.45 -0.78
N ILE A 59 4.23 5.56 -0.32
CA ILE A 59 3.96 5.37 1.10
C ILE A 59 3.72 3.89 1.38
N LEU A 60 4.34 3.41 2.46
CA LEU A 60 4.12 2.06 2.95
C LEU A 60 3.06 2.10 4.04
N VAL A 61 2.01 1.32 3.88
CA VAL A 61 0.90 1.25 4.83
C VAL A 61 0.61 -0.18 5.23
N LEU A 62 0.02 -0.33 6.42
CA LEU A 62 -0.53 -1.58 6.90
C LEU A 62 -2.02 -1.60 6.61
N GLN A 63 -2.45 -2.61 5.89
CA GLN A 63 -3.85 -2.86 5.62
C GLN A 63 -4.20 -4.27 6.06
N LYS A 64 -5.45 -4.66 5.92
CA LYS A 64 -5.91 -5.99 6.27
C LYS A 64 -6.72 -6.57 5.13
N ASP A 65 -6.67 -7.88 4.99
CA ASP A 65 -7.56 -8.55 4.06
C ASP A 65 -8.93 -8.78 4.73
N LYS A 66 -9.83 -9.43 4.02
CA LYS A 66 -11.19 -9.68 4.49
C LYS A 66 -11.22 -10.51 5.77
N SER A 67 -10.22 -11.35 5.98
CA SER A 67 -10.10 -12.20 7.16
C SER A 67 -9.40 -11.51 8.34
N GLY A 68 -8.97 -10.26 8.15
CA GLY A 68 -8.26 -9.51 9.18
C GLY A 68 -6.76 -9.76 9.22
N ASN A 69 -6.22 -10.49 8.26
CA ASN A 69 -4.78 -10.76 8.20
C ASN A 69 -4.03 -9.54 7.67
N PRO A 70 -2.82 -9.26 8.20
CA PRO A 70 -2.07 -8.08 7.80
C PRO A 70 -1.53 -8.19 6.38
N VAL A 71 -1.53 -7.05 5.70
CA VAL A 71 -0.92 -6.89 4.37
C VAL A 71 -0.18 -5.56 4.39
N HIS A 72 1.08 -5.57 3.97
CA HIS A 72 1.82 -4.34 3.73
C HIS A 72 1.64 -3.95 2.27
N VAL A 73 1.30 -2.70 2.02
CA VAL A 73 1.05 -2.19 0.68
C VAL A 73 1.85 -0.92 0.47
N VAL A 74 2.52 -0.82 -0.66
CA VAL A 74 3.15 0.42 -1.09
C VAL A 74 2.30 1.04 -2.17
N TRP A 75 1.77 2.21 -1.87
CA TRP A 75 0.99 3.03 -2.79
C TRP A 75 1.82 4.23 -3.22
N GLY A 76 1.69 4.63 -4.48
CA GLY A 76 2.43 5.79 -4.96
C GLY A 76 1.64 6.56 -6.00
N ILE A 77 2.24 7.68 -6.44
CA ILE A 77 1.73 8.50 -7.55
C ILE A 77 2.92 8.70 -8.48
N PRO A 78 2.77 8.49 -9.80
CA PRO A 78 3.90 8.65 -10.72
C PRO A 78 4.53 10.03 -10.63
N ASN A 79 5.84 10.09 -10.81
CA ASN A 79 6.59 11.34 -10.71
C ASN A 79 6.06 12.40 -11.67
N LYS A 80 5.88 13.62 -11.16
CA LYS A 80 5.39 14.78 -11.92
C LYS A 80 3.93 14.66 -12.38
N LEU A 81 3.21 13.63 -11.92
CA LEU A 81 1.80 13.47 -12.22
C LEU A 81 0.97 13.61 -10.94
N LYS A 82 -0.33 13.76 -11.10
CA LYS A 82 -1.26 13.84 -9.97
C LYS A 82 -2.11 12.59 -9.82
N SER A 83 -1.97 11.68 -10.74
CA SER A 83 -2.73 10.42 -10.80
C SER A 83 -2.04 9.46 -11.75
N PRO A 84 -2.38 8.19 -11.77
CA PRO A 84 -3.31 7.52 -10.86
C PRO A 84 -2.64 7.16 -9.51
N ALA A 85 -3.41 6.61 -8.58
CA ALA A 85 -2.81 5.91 -7.46
C ALA A 85 -2.27 4.58 -7.98
N VAL A 86 -1.01 4.30 -7.71
CA VAL A 86 -0.36 3.08 -8.21
C VAL A 86 -0.09 2.14 -7.03
N LEU A 87 -0.59 0.91 -7.12
CA LEU A 87 -0.18 -0.13 -6.20
C LEU A 87 1.19 -0.65 -6.69
N VAL A 88 2.24 -0.25 -5.98
CA VAL A 88 3.62 -0.55 -6.38
C VAL A 88 3.99 -1.97 -6.00
N THR A 89 3.68 -2.36 -4.77
CA THR A 89 3.88 -3.72 -4.27
C THR A 89 2.97 -3.99 -3.09
N ALA A 90 2.75 -5.25 -2.81
CA ALA A 90 2.01 -5.69 -1.63
C ALA A 90 2.55 -7.04 -1.21
N TYR A 91 2.62 -7.29 0.09
CA TYR A 91 3.11 -8.57 0.60
C TYR A 91 2.56 -8.84 1.99
N ARG A 92 2.62 -10.10 2.39
CA ARG A 92 2.29 -10.46 3.76
C ARG A 92 3.53 -10.27 4.62
N PRO A 93 3.46 -9.41 5.65
CA PRO A 93 4.63 -9.16 6.49
C PRO A 93 5.01 -10.40 7.30
N ASP A 94 6.32 -10.70 7.34
CA ASP A 94 6.84 -11.84 8.07
C ASP A 94 6.84 -11.51 9.57
N PRO A 95 6.14 -12.30 10.40
CA PRO A 95 6.09 -12.03 11.85
C PRO A 95 7.44 -12.19 12.54
N GLU A 96 8.42 -12.81 11.91
CA GLU A 96 9.77 -12.89 12.46
C GLU A 96 10.57 -11.61 12.24
N ILE A 97 10.18 -10.81 11.23
CA ILE A 97 10.86 -9.56 10.88
C ILE A 97 10.14 -8.36 11.50
N TRP A 98 8.83 -8.41 11.55
CA TRP A 98 8.00 -7.29 12.00
C TRP A 98 7.49 -7.51 13.43
N THR A 99 7.24 -6.40 14.12
CA THR A 99 6.65 -6.42 15.46
C THR A 99 5.23 -6.98 15.42
N ASP A 100 4.64 -7.28 16.58
CA ASP A 100 3.32 -7.89 16.67
C ASP A 100 2.22 -7.04 16.03
N ASP A 101 2.38 -5.72 16.03
CA ASP A 101 1.43 -4.81 15.38
C ASP A 101 1.75 -4.58 13.90
N PHE A 102 2.83 -5.17 13.40
CA PHE A 102 3.30 -5.05 12.01
C PHE A 102 3.63 -3.63 11.56
N LEU A 103 3.82 -2.71 12.50
CA LEU A 103 4.14 -1.31 12.20
C LEU A 103 5.62 -0.99 12.29
N GLY A 104 6.42 -1.86 12.88
CA GLY A 104 7.85 -1.65 13.03
C GLY A 104 8.64 -2.93 12.84
N ARG A 105 9.92 -2.79 12.53
CA ARG A 105 10.81 -3.95 12.41
C ARG A 105 11.36 -4.35 13.76
N LYS A 106 11.49 -5.65 13.98
CA LYS A 106 12.17 -6.19 15.16
C LYS A 106 13.66 -5.86 15.08
N LYS A 107 14.22 -5.57 16.21
CA LYS A 107 15.66 -5.29 16.32
C LYS A 107 16.46 -6.58 16.45
#